data_b5e1fe4f6acccb96ae30f7a933bc1285
#
_entry.id   b5e1fe4f6acccb96ae30f7a933bc1285
#
_cell.length_a   1.000
_cell.length_b   1.000
_cell.length_c   1.000
_cell.angle_alpha   90.00
_cell.angle_beta   90.00
_cell.angle_gamma   90.00
#
_symmetry.space_group_name_H-M   'P 1'
#
loop_
_entity.id
_entity.type
_entity.pdbx_description
1 polymer ?
#
loop_
_entity_poly.entity_id
_entity_poly.type
_entity_poly.pdbx_seq_one_letter_code
_entity_poly.pdbx_strand_id
1 'polypeptide(L)'
;MESASSLIGLLAWLQVKHFAADYLLQSTWILRGKGDIRHPGGYIHAAIHVAGTLPGLFLFGLDGVTVAVLALAEFLIHFIIDHLKAVHSRRHPAAVATRPYWAAHGADQLLHHLTYTGILAAAM
;
A
#
# COMPACT_ATOMS: atom_id res chain seq x y z
N MET A 1 -9.54 -15.52 -20.02
CA MET A 1 -9.05 -16.03 -18.73
C MET A 1 -7.56 -15.72 -18.63
N GLU A 2 -7.19 -15.01 -17.62
CA GLU A 2 -5.80 -14.65 -17.41
C GLU A 2 -4.97 -15.89 -17.04
N SER A 3 -3.73 -15.95 -17.52
CA SER A 3 -2.86 -17.07 -17.18
C SER A 3 -2.35 -16.97 -15.75
N ALA A 4 -2.08 -18.12 -15.10
CA ALA A 4 -1.48 -18.14 -13.77
C ALA A 4 -0.14 -17.39 -13.74
N SER A 5 0.64 -17.45 -14.82
CA SER A 5 1.91 -16.71 -14.93
C SER A 5 1.71 -15.19 -14.94
N SER A 6 0.67 -14.68 -15.61
CA SER A 6 0.33 -13.26 -15.60
C SER A 6 -0.07 -12.78 -14.20
N LEU A 7 -0.90 -13.54 -13.50
CA LEU A 7 -1.31 -13.23 -12.13
C LEU A 7 -0.14 -13.22 -11.15
N ILE A 8 0.75 -14.23 -11.26
CA ILE A 8 1.97 -14.29 -10.44
C ILE A 8 2.88 -13.10 -10.76
N GLY A 9 3.01 -12.74 -12.03
CA GLY A 9 3.80 -11.57 -12.45
C GLY A 9 3.26 -10.27 -11.88
N LEU A 10 1.93 -10.07 -11.91
CA LEU A 10 1.30 -8.89 -11.32
C LEU A 10 1.50 -8.88 -9.79
N LEU A 11 1.30 -10.01 -9.12
CA LEU A 11 1.54 -10.11 -7.68
C LEU A 11 2.99 -9.77 -7.33
N ALA A 12 3.95 -10.35 -8.04
CA ALA A 12 5.37 -10.08 -7.82
C ALA A 12 5.70 -8.59 -8.01
N TRP A 13 5.16 -7.96 -9.05
CA TRP A 13 5.29 -6.52 -9.26
C TRP A 13 4.77 -5.70 -8.09
N LEU A 14 3.54 -6.00 -7.61
CA LEU A 14 2.92 -5.31 -6.49
C LEU A 14 3.75 -5.45 -5.20
N GLN A 15 4.36 -6.61 -4.96
CA GLN A 15 5.25 -6.83 -3.81
C GLN A 15 6.54 -6.02 -3.93
N VAL A 16 7.18 -6.02 -5.10
CA VAL A 16 8.42 -5.27 -5.34
C VAL A 16 8.18 -3.76 -5.22
N LYS A 17 7.10 -3.23 -5.82
CA LYS A 17 6.77 -1.80 -5.69
C LYS A 17 6.47 -1.43 -4.23
N HIS A 18 5.81 -2.32 -3.48
CA HIS A 18 5.53 -2.09 -2.07
C HIS A 18 6.83 -1.95 -1.26
N PHE A 19 7.76 -2.87 -1.46
CA PHE A 19 9.09 -2.77 -0.85
C PHE A 19 9.79 -1.45 -1.20
N ALA A 20 9.79 -1.07 -2.48
CA ALA A 20 10.42 0.17 -2.91
C ALA A 20 9.77 1.40 -2.26
N ALA A 21 8.45 1.46 -2.20
CA ALA A 21 7.72 2.60 -1.64
C ALA A 21 7.89 2.71 -0.12
N ASP A 22 7.81 1.60 0.61
CA ASP A 22 7.84 1.60 2.08
C ASP A 22 9.26 1.65 2.65
N TYR A 23 10.23 1.04 2.00
CA TYR A 23 11.57 0.89 2.57
C TYR A 23 12.65 1.74 1.89
N LEU A 24 12.44 2.17 0.64
CA LEU A 24 13.43 2.95 -0.10
C LEU A 24 13.01 4.41 -0.32
N LEU A 25 11.73 4.67 -0.57
CA LEU A 25 11.22 6.00 -0.93
C LEU A 25 10.52 6.73 0.23
N GLN A 26 10.31 6.08 1.35
CA GLN A 26 9.64 6.66 2.51
C GLN A 26 10.59 7.48 3.36
N SER A 27 10.54 8.80 3.21
CA SER A 27 11.34 9.74 4.02
C SER A 27 10.75 9.96 5.43
N THR A 28 11.56 10.53 6.34
CA THR A 28 11.10 10.92 7.67
C THR A 28 9.99 11.98 7.61
N TRP A 29 9.99 12.84 6.59
CA TRP A 29 8.93 13.83 6.36
C TRP A 29 7.59 13.14 6.04
N ILE A 30 7.59 12.12 5.17
CA ILE A 30 6.41 11.30 4.90
C ILE A 30 5.92 10.61 6.17
N LEU A 31 6.83 9.97 6.92
CA LEU A 31 6.48 9.26 8.16
C LEU A 31 5.80 10.16 9.19
N ARG A 32 6.30 11.39 9.36
CA ARG A 32 5.70 12.37 10.27
C ARG A 32 4.30 12.78 9.86
N GLY A 33 3.99 12.74 8.56
CA GLY A 33 2.70 13.15 8.02
C GLY A 33 1.60 12.10 8.09
N LYS A 34 1.93 10.81 8.21
CA LYS A 34 0.95 9.72 8.08
C LYS A 34 -0.21 9.76 9.07
N GLY A 35 -0.01 10.26 10.28
CA GLY A 35 -1.07 10.36 11.29
C GLY A 35 -1.75 11.73 11.38
N ASP A 36 -1.51 12.62 10.44
CA ASP A 36 -2.08 13.96 10.38
C ASP A 36 -2.73 14.21 9.02
N ILE A 37 -4.05 14.33 9.00
CA ILE A 37 -4.83 14.57 7.77
C ILE A 37 -4.55 15.93 7.13
N ARG A 38 -3.93 16.87 7.85
CA ARG A 38 -3.53 18.18 7.33
C ARG A 38 -2.14 18.18 6.72
N HIS A 39 -1.34 17.16 7.01
CA HIS A 39 0.01 17.05 6.49
C HIS A 39 0.01 16.29 5.14
N PRO A 40 0.66 16.79 4.08
CA PRO A 40 0.61 16.16 2.76
C PRO A 40 1.36 14.82 2.67
N GLY A 41 2.23 14.49 3.62
CA GLY A 41 3.09 13.31 3.57
C GLY A 41 2.36 11.99 3.40
N GLY A 42 1.23 11.79 4.09
CA GLY A 42 0.43 10.58 3.96
C GLY A 42 -0.20 10.43 2.57
N TYR A 43 -0.70 11.52 2.01
CA TYR A 43 -1.29 11.54 0.66
C TYR A 43 -0.23 11.28 -0.42
N ILE A 44 0.93 11.91 -0.29
CA ILE A 44 2.05 11.70 -1.23
C ILE A 44 2.53 10.25 -1.18
N HIS A 45 2.64 9.67 0.01
CA HIS A 45 3.02 8.27 0.14
C HIS A 45 2.01 7.31 -0.52
N ALA A 46 0.72 7.51 -0.29
CA ALA A 46 -0.33 6.75 -0.97
C ALA A 46 -0.27 6.93 -2.50
N ALA A 47 0.01 8.15 -2.98
CA ALA A 47 0.19 8.42 -4.41
C ALA A 47 1.42 7.72 -5.00
N ILE A 48 2.53 7.60 -4.26
CA ILE A 48 3.72 6.85 -4.68
C ILE A 48 3.35 5.37 -4.88
N HIS A 49 2.58 4.78 -3.96
CA HIS A 49 2.12 3.40 -4.10
C HIS A 49 1.26 3.20 -5.35
N VAL A 50 0.30 4.08 -5.58
CA VAL A 50 -0.56 4.03 -6.77
C VAL A 50 0.26 4.20 -8.05
N ALA A 51 1.17 5.18 -8.08
CA ALA A 51 2.06 5.37 -9.24
C ALA A 51 2.87 4.12 -9.57
N GLY A 52 3.30 3.36 -8.56
CA GLY A 52 3.97 2.08 -8.74
C GLY A 52 3.04 0.96 -9.21
N THR A 53 1.76 0.99 -8.85
CA THR A 53 0.76 -0.01 -9.25
C THR A 53 0.34 0.15 -10.72
N LEU A 54 0.19 1.40 -11.20
CA LEU A 54 -0.32 1.70 -12.54
C LEU A 54 0.40 0.93 -13.67
N PRO A 55 1.75 0.89 -13.75
CA PRO A 55 2.42 0.15 -14.82
C PRO A 55 2.06 -1.33 -14.81
N GLY A 56 1.94 -1.96 -13.64
CA GLY A 56 1.56 -3.36 -13.52
C GLY A 56 0.15 -3.62 -14.07
N LEU A 57 -0.82 -2.78 -13.72
CA LEU A 57 -2.21 -2.91 -14.18
C LEU A 57 -2.33 -2.71 -15.70
N PHE A 58 -1.63 -1.73 -16.27
CA PHE A 58 -1.62 -1.52 -17.72
C PHE A 58 -0.93 -2.66 -18.47
N LEU A 59 0.20 -3.14 -17.97
CA LEU A 59 0.90 -4.29 -18.58
C LEU A 59 0.09 -5.60 -18.47
N PHE A 60 -0.74 -5.71 -17.44
CA PHE A 60 -1.67 -6.82 -17.29
C PHE A 60 -2.81 -6.76 -18.31
N GLY A 61 -3.08 -5.60 -18.91
CA GLY A 61 -4.05 -5.43 -19.97
C GLY A 61 -5.44 -5.00 -19.50
N LEU A 62 -5.57 -4.47 -18.29
CA LEU A 62 -6.84 -3.95 -17.80
C LEU A 62 -7.25 -2.67 -18.55
N ASP A 63 -8.54 -2.50 -18.74
CA ASP A 63 -9.10 -1.29 -19.33
C ASP A 63 -8.95 -0.06 -18.40
N GLY A 64 -8.98 1.12 -19.00
CA GLY A 64 -8.70 2.37 -18.28
C GLY A 64 -9.68 2.66 -17.14
N VAL A 65 -10.94 2.23 -17.23
CA VAL A 65 -11.94 2.43 -16.16
C VAL A 65 -11.61 1.54 -14.98
N THR A 66 -11.33 0.27 -15.21
CA THR A 66 -10.92 -0.67 -14.16
C THR A 66 -9.63 -0.20 -13.48
N VAL A 67 -8.64 0.23 -14.25
CA VAL A 67 -7.39 0.79 -13.71
C VAL A 67 -7.67 2.00 -12.82
N ALA A 68 -8.51 2.92 -13.26
CA ALA A 68 -8.86 4.12 -12.48
C ALA A 68 -9.57 3.77 -11.15
N VAL A 69 -10.51 2.83 -11.20
CA VAL A 69 -11.22 2.37 -9.99
C VAL A 69 -10.28 1.70 -9.00
N LEU A 70 -9.41 0.79 -9.47
CA LEU A 70 -8.45 0.10 -8.63
C LEU A 70 -7.41 1.07 -8.04
N ALA A 71 -6.93 2.03 -8.82
CA ALA A 71 -6.01 3.06 -8.38
C ALA A 71 -6.62 3.94 -7.28
N LEU A 72 -7.87 4.39 -7.46
CA LEU A 72 -8.57 5.16 -6.44
C LEU A 72 -8.82 4.35 -5.17
N ALA A 73 -9.25 3.10 -5.32
CA ALA A 73 -9.48 2.21 -4.19
C ALA A 73 -8.17 1.96 -3.41
N GLU A 74 -7.08 1.66 -4.09
CA GLU A 74 -5.77 1.50 -3.46
C GLU A 74 -5.34 2.76 -2.74
N PHE A 75 -5.47 3.93 -3.35
CA PHE A 75 -5.12 5.20 -2.73
C PHE A 75 -5.84 5.40 -1.41
N LEU A 76 -7.16 5.24 -1.40
CA LEU A 76 -7.98 5.45 -0.20
C LEU A 76 -7.68 4.41 0.88
N ILE A 77 -7.63 3.14 0.52
CA ILE A 77 -7.36 2.05 1.46
C ILE A 77 -5.95 2.20 2.05
N HIS A 78 -4.96 2.45 1.21
CA HIS A 78 -3.57 2.64 1.64
C HIS A 78 -3.45 3.80 2.63
N PHE A 79 -4.03 4.95 2.29
CA PHE A 79 -4.02 6.13 3.17
C PHE A 79 -4.68 5.82 4.52
N ILE A 80 -5.83 5.15 4.51
CA ILE A 80 -6.58 4.81 5.75
C ILE A 80 -5.76 3.87 6.62
N ILE A 81 -5.17 2.81 6.06
CA ILE A 81 -4.35 1.85 6.81
C ILE A 81 -3.18 2.57 7.48
N ASP A 82 -2.43 3.35 6.73
CA ASP A 82 -1.28 4.10 7.22
C ASP A 82 -1.66 5.12 8.30
N HIS A 83 -2.76 5.84 8.07
CA HIS A 83 -3.25 6.81 9.03
C HIS A 83 -3.64 6.16 10.35
N LEU A 84 -4.42 5.10 10.30
CA LEU A 84 -4.85 4.37 11.50
C LEU A 84 -3.67 3.78 12.26
N LYS A 85 -2.70 3.20 11.57
CA LYS A 85 -1.49 2.67 12.18
C LYS A 85 -0.66 3.78 12.84
N ALA A 86 -0.50 4.92 12.19
CA ALA A 86 0.25 6.05 12.73
C ALA A 86 -0.45 6.65 13.97
N VAL A 87 -1.76 6.81 13.94
CA VAL A 87 -2.55 7.27 15.10
C VAL A 87 -2.46 6.26 16.26
N HIS A 88 -2.59 4.96 15.96
CA HIS A 88 -2.44 3.91 16.96
C HIS A 88 -1.06 3.95 17.62
N SER A 89 0.00 4.04 16.82
CA SER A 89 1.39 4.07 17.32
C SER A 89 1.68 5.29 18.20
N ARG A 90 1.05 6.42 17.92
CA ARG A 90 1.17 7.64 18.77
C ARG A 90 0.43 7.50 20.09
N ARG A 91 -0.74 6.85 20.08
CA ARG A 91 -1.55 6.63 21.29
C ARG A 91 -1.02 5.49 22.16
N HIS A 92 -0.37 4.52 21.55
CA HIS A 92 0.17 3.33 22.19
C HIS A 92 1.63 3.14 21.82
N PRO A 93 2.55 4.02 22.30
CA PRO A 93 3.96 3.91 21.98
C PRO A 93 4.52 2.57 22.43
N ALA A 94 5.27 1.91 21.56
CA ALA A 94 5.91 0.63 21.86
C ALA A 94 7.34 0.63 21.33
N ALA A 95 8.27 0.09 22.12
CA ALA A 95 9.65 -0.06 21.70
C ALA A 95 9.79 -1.12 20.61
N VAL A 96 10.72 -0.91 19.68
CA VAL A 96 10.97 -1.80 18.53
C VAL A 96 11.23 -3.26 18.93
N ALA A 97 11.81 -3.50 20.11
CA ALA A 97 12.11 -4.84 20.60
C ALA A 97 10.91 -5.58 21.23
N THR A 98 9.71 -5.03 21.16
CA THR A 98 8.53 -5.56 21.87
C THR A 98 7.50 -6.18 20.92
N ARG A 99 6.71 -7.15 21.43
CA ARG A 99 5.60 -7.76 20.69
C ARG A 99 4.56 -6.76 20.21
N PRO A 100 4.09 -5.78 20.99
CA PRO A 100 3.11 -4.80 20.51
C PRO A 100 3.58 -4.02 19.29
N TYR A 101 4.86 -3.64 19.22
CA TYR A 101 5.42 -2.98 18.05
C TYR A 101 5.31 -3.86 16.80
N TRP A 102 5.78 -5.10 16.89
CA TRP A 102 5.79 -6.02 15.75
C TRP A 102 4.40 -6.50 15.36
N ALA A 103 3.49 -6.64 16.31
CA ALA A 103 2.09 -6.96 16.01
C ALA A 103 1.42 -5.83 15.21
N ALA A 104 1.61 -4.58 15.61
CA ALA A 104 1.08 -3.42 14.87
C ALA A 104 1.72 -3.29 13.48
N HIS A 105 3.04 -3.46 13.38
CA HIS A 105 3.75 -3.44 12.09
C HIS A 105 3.30 -4.59 11.19
N GLY A 106 3.19 -5.80 11.71
CA GLY A 106 2.74 -6.96 10.95
C GLY A 106 1.28 -6.83 10.48
N ALA A 107 0.38 -6.31 11.32
CA ALA A 107 -1.01 -6.05 10.95
C ALA A 107 -1.09 -5.00 9.82
N ASP A 108 -0.32 -3.93 9.90
CA ASP A 108 -0.19 -2.92 8.86
C ASP A 108 0.24 -3.56 7.52
N GLN A 109 1.31 -4.32 7.53
CA GLN A 109 1.81 -5.00 6.32
C GLN A 109 0.80 -6.03 5.78
N LEU A 110 0.16 -6.80 6.64
CA LEU A 110 -0.87 -7.76 6.24
C LEU A 110 -2.03 -7.08 5.51
N LEU A 111 -2.53 -5.96 6.03
CA LEU A 111 -3.63 -5.22 5.39
C LEU A 111 -3.25 -4.68 4.00
N HIS A 112 -2.01 -4.21 3.82
CA HIS A 112 -1.51 -3.82 2.49
C HIS A 112 -1.43 -5.02 1.54
N HIS A 113 -0.94 -6.17 1.99
CA HIS A 113 -0.88 -7.38 1.17
C HIS A 113 -2.28 -7.92 0.82
N LEU A 114 -3.25 -7.83 1.73
CA LEU A 114 -4.65 -8.17 1.44
C LEU A 114 -5.26 -7.22 0.40
N THR A 115 -4.87 -5.95 0.39
CA THR A 115 -5.27 -5.01 -0.67
C THR A 115 -4.78 -5.49 -2.04
N TYR A 116 -3.54 -5.98 -2.14
CA TYR A 116 -3.01 -6.54 -3.40
C TYR A 116 -3.73 -7.82 -3.81
N THR A 117 -4.08 -8.67 -2.85
CA THR A 117 -4.94 -9.83 -3.12
C THR A 117 -6.29 -9.40 -3.71
N GLY A 118 -6.88 -8.33 -3.16
CA GLY A 118 -8.11 -7.73 -3.70
C GLY A 118 -7.94 -7.19 -5.12
N ILE A 119 -6.83 -6.52 -5.41
CA ILE A 119 -6.49 -6.05 -6.77
C ILE A 119 -6.39 -7.23 -7.75
N LEU A 120 -5.69 -8.31 -7.37
CA LEU A 120 -5.60 -9.50 -8.19
C LEU A 120 -6.99 -10.12 -8.46
N ALA A 121 -7.81 -10.25 -7.42
CA ALA A 121 -9.15 -10.81 -7.55
C ALA A 121 -10.05 -9.97 -8.48
N ALA A 122 -9.89 -8.64 -8.46
CA ALA A 122 -10.63 -7.73 -9.34
C ALA A 122 -10.08 -7.73 -10.78
N ALA A 123 -8.84 -8.17 -10.98
CA ALA A 123 -8.21 -8.28 -12.29
C ALA A 123 -8.50 -9.62 -13.00
N MET A 124 -9.10 -10.58 -12.30
CA MET A 124 -9.49 -11.90 -12.85
C MET A 124 -10.84 -11.86 -13.53
#